data_3ff5bd071766e3de947797eb9420c504
#
_entry.id   3ff5bd071766e3de947797eb9420c504
#
_cell.length_a   1.000
_cell.length_b   1.000
_cell.length_c   1.000
_cell.angle_alpha   90.00
_cell.angle_beta   90.00
_cell.angle_gamma   90.00
#
_symmetry.space_group_name_H-M   'P 1'
#
loop_
_entity.id
_entity.type
_entity.pdbx_description
1 polymer ?
#
loop_
_entity_poly.entity_id
_entity_poly.type
_entity_poly.pdbx_seq_one_letter_code
_entity_poly.pdbx_strand_id
1 'polypeptide(L)'
;MNHSADNTADTNIATGTPVAYAELHCVSNFSFLRGASHPQELVQQAVALGYQGLAITDECSLAGVVRAWQALQDLQQETQKDPSLAAKLENFRLIIGSEFHCDDHIFVVLVTDKKAYSELCRLITTCRRAAEKGTYLFNPGQLFDLQHCLLLWQPQQSFYAQPQQSQQPQQTQQAEFTRRLSHHFAHRLW
;
A
#
# COMPACT_ATOMS: atom_id res chain seq x y z
N MET A 1 44.95 43.20 -16.39
CA MET A 1 44.51 42.94 -15.01
C MET A 1 43.34 42.01 -15.08
N ASN A 2 43.62 40.72 -14.93
CA ASN A 2 42.64 39.63 -14.99
C ASN A 2 42.09 39.42 -13.59
N HIS A 3 40.77 39.47 -13.44
CA HIS A 3 40.07 38.92 -12.28
C HIS A 3 39.29 37.70 -12.72
N SER A 4 39.88 36.55 -12.47
CA SER A 4 39.17 35.28 -12.44
C SER A 4 38.39 35.22 -11.13
N ALA A 5 37.06 35.14 -11.19
CA ALA A 5 36.22 34.81 -10.08
C ALA A 5 36.02 33.28 -10.08
N ASP A 6 36.66 32.64 -9.13
CA ASP A 6 36.49 31.24 -8.81
C ASP A 6 35.14 31.09 -8.11
N ASN A 7 34.18 30.46 -8.78
CA ASN A 7 32.85 30.18 -8.24
C ASN A 7 32.77 28.70 -7.89
N THR A 8 33.45 28.30 -6.80
CA THR A 8 33.26 26.98 -6.20
C THR A 8 31.99 27.02 -5.36
N ALA A 9 30.87 26.67 -6.00
CA ALA A 9 29.65 26.36 -5.28
C ALA A 9 29.86 25.03 -4.52
N ASP A 10 30.10 25.14 -3.23
CA ASP A 10 30.08 24.03 -2.28
C ASP A 10 28.69 23.40 -2.28
N THR A 11 28.51 22.30 -3.04
CA THR A 11 27.39 21.40 -2.89
C THR A 11 27.64 20.53 -1.68
N ASN A 12 27.38 21.06 -0.49
CA ASN A 12 27.25 20.28 0.74
C ASN A 12 25.97 19.46 0.65
N ILE A 13 26.01 18.33 -0.06
CA ILE A 13 24.99 17.31 0.02
C ILE A 13 25.14 16.71 1.42
N ALA A 14 24.21 17.09 2.31
CA ALA A 14 24.09 16.49 3.63
C ALA A 14 24.03 14.96 3.48
N THR A 15 25.07 14.27 3.93
CA THR A 15 25.10 12.81 4.07
C THR A 15 24.21 12.40 5.23
N GLY A 16 22.90 12.64 5.09
CA GLY A 16 21.88 12.08 5.98
C GLY A 16 21.83 10.57 5.76
N THR A 17 21.79 9.81 6.84
CA THR A 17 21.46 8.38 6.79
C THR A 17 20.22 8.20 5.92
N PRO A 18 20.23 7.33 4.89
CA PRO A 18 19.07 7.14 4.04
C PRO A 18 17.87 6.74 4.90
N VAL A 19 16.80 7.52 4.81
CA VAL A 19 15.57 7.21 5.54
C VAL A 19 15.01 5.91 5.00
N ALA A 20 14.80 4.95 5.91
CA ALA A 20 14.16 3.69 5.58
C ALA A 20 12.74 3.95 5.06
N TYR A 21 12.42 3.49 3.84
CA TYR A 21 11.13 3.69 3.21
C TYR A 21 10.50 2.38 2.79
N ALA A 22 9.19 2.24 3.03
CA ALA A 22 8.38 1.16 2.51
C ALA A 22 7.12 1.75 1.86
N GLU A 23 6.82 1.30 0.63
CA GLU A 23 5.58 1.63 -0.04
C GLU A 23 4.48 0.67 0.41
N LEU A 24 3.44 1.18 1.05
CA LEU A 24 2.37 0.36 1.63
C LEU A 24 1.08 0.35 0.80
N HIS A 25 1.03 1.11 -0.29
CA HIS A 25 -0.14 1.19 -1.15
C HIS A 25 0.27 1.30 -2.63
N CYS A 26 0.49 0.17 -3.28
CA CYS A 26 0.91 0.13 -4.67
C CYS A 26 0.01 -0.82 -5.48
N VAL A 27 -0.62 -0.29 -6.54
CA VAL A 27 -1.45 -1.05 -7.46
C VAL A 27 -0.67 -1.42 -8.72
N SER A 28 -0.84 -2.65 -9.18
CA SER A 28 -0.26 -3.14 -10.42
C SER A 28 -1.27 -3.07 -11.58
N ASN A 29 -0.84 -3.50 -12.77
CA ASN A 29 -1.71 -3.61 -13.94
C ASN A 29 -2.83 -4.65 -13.80
N PHE A 30 -2.87 -5.41 -12.68
CA PHE A 30 -4.02 -6.23 -12.32
C PHE A 30 -5.19 -5.41 -11.75
N SER A 31 -4.95 -4.15 -11.39
CA SER A 31 -6.01 -3.14 -11.15
C SER A 31 -6.29 -2.42 -12.47
N PHE A 32 -7.20 -2.97 -13.26
CA PHE A 32 -7.46 -2.57 -14.65
C PHE A 32 -7.79 -1.07 -14.76
N LEU A 33 -7.18 -0.39 -15.73
CA LEU A 33 -7.27 1.07 -15.97
C LEU A 33 -6.73 1.95 -14.83
N ARG A 34 -6.10 1.38 -13.79
CA ARG A 34 -5.55 2.12 -12.65
C ARG A 34 -4.04 1.95 -12.51
N GLY A 35 -3.56 0.71 -12.49
CA GLY A 35 -2.13 0.41 -12.48
C GLY A 35 -1.61 0.18 -13.91
N ALA A 36 -0.40 0.67 -14.21
CA ALA A 36 0.25 0.51 -15.51
C ALA A 36 1.36 -0.54 -15.50
N SER A 37 2.13 -0.63 -14.39
CA SER A 37 3.30 -1.49 -14.30
C SER A 37 2.94 -2.92 -13.90
N HIS A 38 3.71 -3.87 -14.41
CA HIS A 38 3.59 -5.25 -13.96
C HIS A 38 4.11 -5.42 -12.53
N PRO A 39 3.55 -6.36 -11.72
CA PRO A 39 4.01 -6.59 -10.35
C PRO A 39 5.52 -6.87 -10.23
N GLN A 40 6.10 -7.59 -11.20
CA GLN A 40 7.53 -7.86 -11.23
C GLN A 40 8.37 -6.60 -11.43
N GLU A 41 7.94 -5.67 -12.28
CA GLU A 41 8.62 -4.39 -12.50
C GLU A 41 8.60 -3.53 -11.23
N LEU A 42 7.47 -3.52 -10.53
CA LEU A 42 7.32 -2.79 -9.26
C LEU A 42 8.28 -3.32 -8.20
N VAL A 43 8.42 -4.65 -8.06
CA VAL A 43 9.37 -5.27 -7.11
C VAL A 43 10.81 -4.94 -7.49
N GLN A 44 11.18 -5.09 -8.76
CA GLN A 44 12.53 -4.80 -9.25
C GLN A 44 12.90 -3.34 -9.01
N GLN A 45 11.98 -2.42 -9.30
CA GLN A 45 12.21 -0.99 -9.10
C GLN A 45 12.31 -0.62 -7.62
N ALA A 46 11.46 -1.17 -6.76
CA ALA A 46 11.52 -0.92 -5.32
C ALA A 46 12.85 -1.39 -4.72
N VAL A 47 13.33 -2.58 -5.09
CA VAL A 47 14.64 -3.08 -4.68
C VAL A 47 15.77 -2.23 -5.24
N ALA A 48 15.71 -1.82 -6.50
CA ALA A 48 16.72 -0.96 -7.12
C ALA A 48 16.85 0.39 -6.39
N LEU A 49 15.72 0.98 -5.97
CA LEU A 49 15.65 2.21 -5.21
C LEU A 49 16.05 2.05 -3.73
N GLY A 50 16.26 0.83 -3.25
CA GLY A 50 16.63 0.55 -1.85
C GLY A 50 15.47 0.66 -0.86
N TYR A 51 14.23 0.44 -1.30
CA TYR A 51 13.08 0.38 -0.41
C TYR A 51 13.23 -0.81 0.54
N GLN A 52 12.70 -0.69 1.77
CA GLN A 52 12.65 -1.77 2.74
C GLN A 52 11.41 -2.65 2.59
N GLY A 53 10.41 -2.20 1.85
CA GLY A 53 9.22 -2.97 1.58
C GLY A 53 8.38 -2.40 0.46
N LEU A 54 7.58 -3.27 -0.14
CA LEU A 54 6.58 -2.94 -1.13
C LEU A 54 5.32 -3.76 -0.89
N ALA A 55 4.19 -3.10 -0.71
CA ALA A 55 2.90 -3.75 -0.67
C ALA A 55 2.27 -3.76 -2.07
N ILE A 56 1.92 -4.93 -2.59
CA ILE A 56 1.05 -5.05 -3.76
C ILE A 56 -0.39 -5.09 -3.26
N THR A 57 -1.16 -4.08 -3.65
CA THR A 57 -2.50 -3.82 -3.09
C THR A 57 -3.55 -3.64 -4.19
N ASP A 58 -3.56 -4.54 -5.16
CA ASP A 58 -4.52 -4.52 -6.26
C ASP A 58 -5.99 -4.50 -5.78
N GLU A 59 -6.84 -3.83 -6.55
CA GLU A 59 -8.24 -3.58 -6.19
C GLU A 59 -9.07 -4.87 -6.10
N CYS A 60 -9.51 -5.18 -4.87
CA CYS A 60 -10.27 -6.39 -4.54
C CYS A 60 -9.68 -7.66 -5.18
N SER A 61 -8.34 -7.79 -5.17
CA SER A 61 -7.62 -8.84 -5.90
C SER A 61 -6.25 -9.14 -5.29
N LEU A 62 -5.82 -10.40 -5.39
CA LEU A 62 -4.46 -10.86 -5.09
C LEU A 62 -3.77 -11.43 -6.34
N ALA A 63 -4.29 -11.15 -7.54
CA ALA A 63 -3.81 -11.76 -8.77
C ALA A 63 -2.35 -11.39 -9.11
N GLY A 64 -1.90 -10.18 -8.73
CA GLY A 64 -0.53 -9.70 -8.94
C GLY A 64 0.51 -10.32 -7.99
N VAL A 65 0.09 -10.85 -6.84
CA VAL A 65 0.99 -11.27 -5.76
C VAL A 65 1.96 -12.38 -6.19
N VAL A 66 1.49 -13.38 -6.94
CA VAL A 66 2.33 -14.50 -7.37
C VAL A 66 3.46 -14.03 -8.28
N ARG A 67 3.19 -13.09 -9.18
CA ARG A 67 4.20 -12.51 -10.09
C ARG A 67 5.21 -11.63 -9.32
N ALA A 68 4.75 -10.86 -8.34
CA ALA A 68 5.62 -10.09 -7.47
C ALA A 68 6.54 -11.00 -6.65
N TRP A 69 5.98 -12.06 -6.08
CA TRP A 69 6.76 -13.05 -5.32
C TRP A 69 7.79 -13.76 -6.19
N GLN A 70 7.43 -14.18 -7.41
CA GLN A 70 8.35 -14.81 -8.34
C GLN A 70 9.53 -13.88 -8.67
N ALA A 71 9.25 -12.60 -8.96
CA ALA A 71 10.30 -11.62 -9.22
C ALA A 71 11.27 -11.46 -8.03
N LEU A 72 10.74 -11.49 -6.79
CA LEU A 72 11.58 -11.46 -5.59
C LEU A 72 12.47 -12.70 -5.50
N GLN A 73 11.94 -13.89 -5.82
CA GLN A 73 12.74 -15.13 -5.83
C GLN A 73 13.85 -15.07 -6.90
N ASP A 74 13.52 -14.55 -8.09
CA ASP A 74 14.48 -14.41 -9.19
C ASP A 74 15.63 -13.46 -8.77
N LEU A 75 15.31 -12.29 -8.18
CA LEU A 75 16.29 -11.36 -7.63
C LEU A 75 17.17 -12.00 -6.53
N GLN A 76 16.58 -12.82 -5.65
CA GLN A 76 17.33 -13.54 -4.62
C GLN A 76 18.33 -14.53 -5.20
N GLN A 77 18.00 -15.18 -6.32
CA GLN A 77 18.94 -16.07 -7.02
C GLN A 77 20.09 -15.27 -7.68
N GLU A 78 19.82 -14.06 -8.16
CA GLU A 78 20.82 -13.19 -8.78
C GLU A 78 21.86 -12.66 -7.77
N THR A 79 21.55 -12.65 -6.47
CA THR A 79 22.49 -12.19 -5.42
C THR A 79 23.80 -12.96 -5.41
N GLN A 80 23.81 -14.21 -5.90
CA GLN A 80 25.04 -15.00 -6.04
C GLN A 80 26.04 -14.37 -7.01
N LYS A 81 25.57 -13.53 -7.94
CA LYS A 81 26.39 -12.86 -8.95
C LYS A 81 26.66 -11.39 -8.63
N ASP A 82 25.79 -10.78 -7.80
CA ASP A 82 25.88 -9.37 -7.43
C ASP A 82 25.71 -9.16 -5.90
N PRO A 83 26.82 -9.00 -5.17
CA PRO A 83 26.78 -8.74 -3.72
C PRO A 83 26.06 -7.43 -3.34
N SER A 84 26.00 -6.43 -4.23
CA SER A 84 25.29 -5.17 -3.95
C SER A 84 23.78 -5.38 -3.88
N LEU A 85 23.25 -6.29 -4.69
CA LEU A 85 21.86 -6.71 -4.67
C LEU A 85 21.52 -7.45 -3.37
N ALA A 86 22.44 -8.27 -2.86
CA ALA A 86 22.25 -8.98 -1.59
C ALA A 86 21.98 -8.01 -0.43
N ALA A 87 22.76 -6.93 -0.32
CA ALA A 87 22.58 -5.91 0.72
C ALA A 87 21.21 -5.20 0.63
N LYS A 88 20.71 -4.93 -0.59
CA LYS A 88 19.40 -4.33 -0.79
C LYS A 88 18.25 -5.28 -0.42
N LEU A 89 18.41 -6.57 -0.68
CA LEU A 89 17.39 -7.58 -0.42
C LEU A 89 17.33 -8.04 1.05
N GLU A 90 18.40 -7.84 1.83
CA GLU A 90 18.47 -8.28 3.23
C GLU A 90 17.27 -7.80 4.06
N ASN A 91 16.92 -6.52 3.91
CA ASN A 91 15.83 -5.89 4.64
C ASN A 91 14.55 -5.73 3.83
N PHE A 92 14.55 -6.07 2.54
CA PHE A 92 13.37 -5.91 1.69
C PHE A 92 12.28 -6.92 2.05
N ARG A 93 11.04 -6.43 2.14
CA ARG A 93 9.85 -7.25 2.42
C ARG A 93 8.78 -7.00 1.37
N LEU A 94 8.34 -8.07 0.70
CA LEU A 94 7.12 -8.04 -0.10
C LEU A 94 5.93 -8.21 0.82
N ILE A 95 5.04 -7.20 0.83
CA ILE A 95 3.84 -7.17 1.65
C ILE A 95 2.64 -7.48 0.74
N ILE A 96 1.75 -8.33 1.22
CA ILE A 96 0.53 -8.71 0.51
C ILE A 96 -0.61 -7.85 1.04
N GLY A 97 -1.40 -7.27 0.14
CA GLY A 97 -2.57 -6.51 0.49
C GLY A 97 -3.59 -6.43 -0.64
N SER A 98 -4.67 -5.74 -0.37
CA SER A 98 -5.66 -5.38 -1.38
C SER A 98 -6.38 -4.11 -0.96
N GLU A 99 -6.69 -3.25 -1.90
CA GLU A 99 -7.53 -2.07 -1.65
C GLU A 99 -8.99 -2.36 -1.94
N PHE A 100 -9.86 -1.63 -1.25
CA PHE A 100 -11.31 -1.67 -1.42
C PHE A 100 -11.85 -0.25 -1.45
N HIS A 101 -12.76 0.02 -2.38
CA HIS A 101 -13.41 1.31 -2.53
C HIS A 101 -14.85 1.25 -2.01
N CYS A 102 -15.22 2.26 -1.24
CA CYS A 102 -16.60 2.50 -0.84
C CYS A 102 -16.85 3.99 -0.81
N ASP A 103 -17.77 4.45 -1.62
CA ASP A 103 -17.98 5.86 -1.90
C ASP A 103 -16.63 6.52 -2.28
N ASP A 104 -16.25 7.57 -1.58
CA ASP A 104 -15.00 8.26 -1.81
C ASP A 104 -13.84 7.82 -0.87
N HIS A 105 -14.02 6.73 -0.16
CA HIS A 105 -13.01 6.17 0.75
C HIS A 105 -12.27 5.00 0.13
N ILE A 106 -10.96 4.94 0.39
CA ILE A 106 -10.12 3.78 0.07
C ILE A 106 -9.68 3.14 1.37
N PHE A 107 -9.87 1.83 1.45
CA PHE A 107 -9.43 0.99 2.55
C PHE A 107 -8.40 -0.01 2.03
N VAL A 108 -7.17 0.09 2.51
CA VAL A 108 -6.10 -0.84 2.15
C VAL A 108 -5.90 -1.82 3.29
N VAL A 109 -6.13 -3.10 3.01
CA VAL A 109 -5.97 -4.19 3.96
C VAL A 109 -4.64 -4.87 3.70
N LEU A 110 -3.75 -4.88 4.70
CA LEU A 110 -2.43 -5.50 4.61
C LEU A 110 -2.37 -6.76 5.48
N VAL A 111 -1.70 -7.76 4.94
CA VAL A 111 -1.53 -9.08 5.57
C VAL A 111 -0.28 -9.09 6.46
N THR A 112 -0.46 -9.50 7.71
CA THR A 112 0.63 -9.64 8.69
C THR A 112 1.14 -11.09 8.80
N ASP A 113 0.24 -12.06 8.62
CA ASP A 113 0.51 -13.48 8.77
C ASP A 113 -0.44 -14.34 7.94
N LYS A 114 -0.34 -15.67 8.07
CA LYS A 114 -1.19 -16.63 7.36
C LYS A 114 -2.68 -16.51 7.72
N LYS A 115 -3.00 -16.10 8.95
CA LYS A 115 -4.40 -15.91 9.38
C LYS A 115 -4.97 -14.66 8.71
N ALA A 116 -4.23 -13.55 8.73
CA ALA A 116 -4.58 -12.33 8.00
C ALA A 116 -4.76 -12.58 6.50
N TYR A 117 -3.90 -13.41 5.88
CA TYR A 117 -4.07 -13.81 4.48
C TYR A 117 -5.40 -14.53 4.23
N SER A 118 -5.77 -15.46 5.12
CA SER A 118 -7.04 -16.18 5.00
C SER A 118 -8.25 -15.26 5.20
N GLU A 119 -8.14 -14.27 6.09
CA GLU A 119 -9.18 -13.25 6.30
C GLU A 119 -9.35 -12.38 5.04
N LEU A 120 -8.25 -11.89 4.46
CA LEU A 120 -8.27 -11.11 3.25
C LEU A 120 -8.84 -11.89 2.05
N CYS A 121 -8.45 -13.14 1.87
CA CYS A 121 -9.00 -14.01 0.83
C CYS A 121 -10.53 -14.20 0.99
N ARG A 122 -11.01 -14.34 2.22
CA ARG A 122 -12.44 -14.45 2.52
C ARG A 122 -13.17 -13.15 2.19
N LEU A 123 -12.62 -12.00 2.60
CA LEU A 123 -13.18 -10.69 2.29
C LEU A 123 -13.32 -10.50 0.78
N ILE A 124 -12.23 -10.70 0.00
CA ILE A 124 -12.25 -10.61 -1.46
C ILE A 124 -13.31 -11.53 -2.07
N THR A 125 -13.36 -12.78 -1.61
CA THR A 125 -14.34 -13.76 -2.11
C THR A 125 -15.76 -13.30 -1.84
N THR A 126 -16.04 -12.79 -0.64
CA THR A 126 -17.37 -12.29 -0.26
C THR A 126 -17.76 -11.09 -1.14
N CYS A 127 -16.86 -10.12 -1.30
CA CYS A 127 -17.11 -8.93 -2.13
C CYS A 127 -17.36 -9.28 -3.60
N ARG A 128 -16.55 -10.20 -4.16
CA ARG A 128 -16.69 -10.63 -5.57
C ARG A 128 -17.96 -11.45 -5.81
N ARG A 129 -18.37 -12.29 -4.85
CA ARG A 129 -19.61 -13.09 -4.97
C ARG A 129 -20.88 -12.29 -4.76
N ALA A 130 -20.81 -11.15 -4.10
CA ALA A 130 -21.94 -10.26 -3.86
C ALA A 130 -22.29 -9.39 -5.09
N ALA A 131 -21.48 -9.41 -6.14
CA ALA A 131 -21.63 -8.56 -7.31
C ALA A 131 -21.61 -9.37 -8.62
N GLU A 132 -21.96 -8.72 -9.72
CA GLU A 132 -21.85 -9.29 -11.07
C GLU A 132 -20.39 -9.57 -11.44
N LYS A 133 -20.19 -10.50 -12.39
CA LYS A 133 -18.86 -10.85 -12.88
C LYS A 133 -18.11 -9.61 -13.40
N GLY A 134 -16.89 -9.43 -12.92
CA GLY A 134 -16.03 -8.29 -13.27
C GLY A 134 -16.09 -7.12 -12.30
N THR A 135 -17.06 -7.10 -11.38
CA THR A 135 -17.21 -6.09 -10.35
C THR A 135 -17.07 -6.67 -8.93
N TYR A 136 -17.22 -5.86 -7.92
CA TYR A 136 -17.31 -6.30 -6.52
C TYR A 136 -18.22 -5.33 -5.73
N LEU A 137 -18.77 -5.82 -4.63
CA LEU A 137 -19.53 -5.02 -3.68
C LEU A 137 -18.87 -5.11 -2.32
N PHE A 138 -18.29 -4.00 -1.88
CA PHE A 138 -17.65 -3.89 -0.58
C PHE A 138 -18.52 -3.09 0.37
N ASN A 139 -18.71 -3.62 1.58
CA ASN A 139 -19.34 -2.91 2.68
C ASN A 139 -18.30 -2.71 3.80
N PRO A 140 -18.02 -1.47 4.23
CA PRO A 140 -17.04 -1.19 5.28
C PRO A 140 -17.30 -1.94 6.60
N GLY A 141 -18.56 -2.36 6.86
CA GLY A 141 -18.89 -3.23 7.98
C GLY A 141 -18.16 -4.57 8.00
N GLN A 142 -17.77 -5.08 6.82
CA GLN A 142 -17.00 -6.34 6.69
C GLN A 142 -15.56 -6.23 7.24
N LEU A 143 -15.05 -5.00 7.42
CA LEU A 143 -13.74 -4.79 8.05
C LEU A 143 -13.69 -5.28 9.50
N PHE A 144 -14.83 -5.28 10.20
CA PHE A 144 -14.89 -5.76 11.59
C PHE A 144 -14.75 -7.29 11.72
N ASP A 145 -14.75 -8.03 10.62
CA ASP A 145 -14.44 -9.47 10.60
C ASP A 145 -12.92 -9.74 10.56
N LEU A 146 -12.09 -8.69 10.34
CA LEU A 146 -10.64 -8.80 10.23
C LEU A 146 -9.97 -8.64 11.61
N GLN A 147 -9.35 -9.70 12.11
CA GLN A 147 -8.73 -9.72 13.43
C GLN A 147 -7.20 -9.59 13.38
N HIS A 148 -6.59 -9.98 12.25
CA HIS A 148 -5.13 -10.10 12.11
C HIS A 148 -4.54 -9.13 11.07
N CYS A 149 -5.37 -8.52 10.23
CA CYS A 149 -4.91 -7.57 9.20
C CYS A 149 -4.55 -6.21 9.80
N LEU A 150 -3.65 -5.49 9.11
CA LEU A 150 -3.50 -4.03 9.27
C LEU A 150 -4.44 -3.33 8.30
N LEU A 151 -4.90 -2.15 8.67
CA LEU A 151 -5.77 -1.32 7.86
C LEU A 151 -5.14 0.05 7.65
N LEU A 152 -5.01 0.47 6.39
CA LEU A 152 -4.77 1.86 6.03
C LEU A 152 -6.10 2.43 5.53
N TRP A 153 -6.48 3.56 6.06
CA TRP A 153 -7.70 4.23 5.63
C TRP A 153 -7.38 5.61 5.05
N GLN A 154 -7.69 5.77 3.78
CA GLN A 154 -7.62 7.05 3.09
C GLN A 154 -9.02 7.66 3.03
N PRO A 155 -9.35 8.61 3.91
CA PRO A 155 -10.62 9.32 3.87
C PRO A 155 -10.61 10.31 2.71
N GLN A 156 -11.81 10.63 2.22
CA GLN A 156 -11.97 11.65 1.19
C GLN A 156 -11.44 13.02 1.63
N GLN A 157 -10.95 13.81 0.69
CA GLN A 157 -10.45 15.19 0.93
C GLN A 157 -11.50 16.14 1.53
N SER A 158 -12.80 15.80 1.44
CA SER A 158 -13.88 16.60 2.04
C SER A 158 -13.80 16.77 3.56
N PHE A 159 -12.98 15.95 4.26
CA PHE A 159 -12.69 16.18 5.68
C PHE A 159 -11.95 17.49 5.96
N TYR A 160 -11.25 18.03 4.97
CA TYR A 160 -10.53 19.31 5.06
C TYR A 160 -11.32 20.47 4.43
N ALA A 161 -12.45 20.20 3.74
CA ALA A 161 -13.33 21.24 3.25
C ALA A 161 -14.13 21.84 4.42
N GLN A 162 -14.27 23.18 4.43
CA GLN A 162 -14.97 23.90 5.49
C GLN A 162 -16.39 23.33 5.71
N PRO A 163 -16.87 23.28 6.97
CA PRO A 163 -18.17 22.73 7.28
C PRO A 163 -19.28 23.53 6.60
N GLN A 164 -19.85 23.00 5.52
CA GLN A 164 -21.10 23.50 5.00
C GLN A 164 -22.22 23.09 5.96
N GLN A 165 -23.01 24.03 6.40
CA GLN A 165 -23.97 23.97 7.53
C GLN A 165 -25.14 22.98 7.39
N SER A 166 -25.15 22.04 6.44
CA SER A 166 -26.31 21.18 6.16
C SER A 166 -26.09 19.65 6.30
N GLN A 167 -24.98 19.17 6.90
CA GLN A 167 -24.64 17.73 6.91
C GLN A 167 -24.50 17.09 8.31
N GLN A 168 -25.17 17.61 9.34
CA GLN A 168 -25.05 17.10 10.72
C GLN A 168 -25.31 15.59 10.92
N PRO A 169 -26.33 14.93 10.31
CA PRO A 169 -26.54 13.49 10.55
C PRO A 169 -25.48 12.59 9.92
N GLN A 170 -24.95 12.94 8.76
CA GLN A 170 -23.89 12.17 8.09
C GLN A 170 -22.55 12.25 8.85
N GLN A 171 -22.22 13.44 9.38
CA GLN A 171 -21.02 13.66 10.18
C GLN A 171 -21.04 12.82 11.48
N THR A 172 -22.21 12.67 12.11
CA THR A 172 -22.36 11.86 13.34
C THR A 172 -22.16 10.38 13.05
N GLN A 173 -22.74 9.84 11.98
CA GLN A 173 -22.55 8.44 11.58
C GLN A 173 -21.11 8.14 11.21
N GLN A 174 -20.47 9.04 10.50
CA GLN A 174 -19.06 8.91 10.10
C GLN A 174 -18.12 8.97 11.32
N ALA A 175 -18.36 9.87 12.26
CA ALA A 175 -17.60 9.95 13.51
C ALA A 175 -17.74 8.67 14.35
N GLU A 176 -18.95 8.09 14.40
CA GLU A 176 -19.17 6.83 15.10
C GLU A 176 -18.47 5.65 14.39
N PHE A 177 -18.56 5.57 13.05
CA PHE A 177 -17.84 4.55 12.29
C PHE A 177 -16.32 4.67 12.51
N THR A 178 -15.76 5.87 12.44
CA THR A 178 -14.33 6.14 12.70
C THR A 178 -13.92 5.67 14.09
N ARG A 179 -14.71 6.00 15.12
CA ARG A 179 -14.44 5.58 16.50
C ARG A 179 -14.47 4.06 16.64
N ARG A 180 -15.46 3.40 16.05
CA ARG A 180 -15.57 1.92 16.06
C ARG A 180 -14.39 1.28 15.34
N LEU A 181 -14.00 1.82 14.18
CA LEU A 181 -12.87 1.33 13.40
C LEU A 181 -11.56 1.48 14.20
N SER A 182 -11.31 2.64 14.79
CA SER A 182 -10.13 2.89 15.63
C SER A 182 -10.07 1.97 16.85
N HIS A 183 -11.20 1.64 17.44
CA HIS A 183 -11.25 0.70 18.56
C HIS A 183 -10.99 -0.75 18.10
N HIS A 184 -11.60 -1.19 16.99
CA HIS A 184 -11.44 -2.54 16.47
C HIS A 184 -10.01 -2.81 15.97
N PHE A 185 -9.44 -1.84 15.27
CA PHE A 185 -8.07 -1.90 14.77
C PHE A 185 -7.06 -1.21 15.70
N ALA A 186 -7.30 -1.19 17.01
CA ALA A 186 -6.36 -0.58 17.96
C ALA A 186 -4.92 -1.05 17.68
N HIS A 187 -4.00 -0.09 17.43
CA HIS A 187 -2.61 -0.30 16.98
C HIS A 187 -2.42 -0.95 15.60
N ARG A 188 -3.49 -1.11 14.81
CA ARG A 188 -3.46 -1.72 13.46
C ARG A 188 -4.13 -0.83 12.39
N LEU A 189 -4.55 0.39 12.75
CA LEU A 189 -5.15 1.41 11.87
C LEU A 189 -4.13 2.53 11.64
N TRP A 190 -3.98 2.93 10.36
CA TRP A 190 -3.09 3.99 9.89
C TRP A 190 -3.79 4.90 8.88
#